data_739007efa9c210349b9fa66111b4b5ad
#
_entry.id   739007efa9c210349b9fa66111b4b5ad
#
_cell.length_a   1.000
_cell.length_b   1.000
_cell.length_c   1.000
_cell.angle_alpha   90.00
_cell.angle_beta   90.00
_cell.angle_gamma   90.00
#
_symmetry.space_group_name_H-M   'P 1'
#
loop_
_entity.id
_entity.type
_entity.pdbx_description
1 polymer ?
#
loop_
_entity_poly.entity_id
_entity_poly.type
_entity_poly.pdbx_seq_one_letter_code
_entity_poly.pdbx_strand_id
1 'polypeptide(L)'
;MKLDLSKVEFSPKDIRNEIKLPTKLTSDLAYLMGLHLGDGSMNMYKRKTIDYLISYTGHLIDEEEFHMKIIRTLFKKLFNKKTKLILDKRKNHSSLKTYFRSKAILTFFNKSLKLPLGSKKGCKIPKIILNSNIKIKKYFLKGLADTEFCLTFKKRYRQKHYYSAITFATESEFMHKSVVDLLKELHFGLYSLKNYITYRKGKKLKINTVDLNGLSNLNLWFKEIGFNSTKHLTKYQVWKKFGFCPPDTNIIERRNILKGKTDINSYYGLVA
;
A
#
# COMPACT_ATOMS: atom_id res chain seq x y z
N MET A 1 -9.30 16.85 -13.02
CA MET A 1 -8.07 17.38 -13.63
C MET A 1 -7.73 16.51 -14.84
N LYS A 2 -7.53 17.12 -16.02
CA LYS A 2 -7.15 16.45 -17.28
C LYS A 2 -5.68 16.01 -17.21
N LEU A 3 -5.35 14.86 -17.81
CA LEU A 3 -3.99 14.31 -17.86
C LEU A 3 -3.35 14.59 -19.24
N ASP A 4 -2.08 14.95 -19.22
CA ASP A 4 -1.30 15.09 -20.45
C ASP A 4 -0.80 13.72 -20.93
N LEU A 5 -1.26 13.28 -22.09
CA LEU A 5 -0.88 12.01 -22.71
C LEU A 5 0.10 12.19 -23.89
N SER A 6 0.53 13.41 -24.21
CA SER A 6 1.35 13.72 -25.39
C SER A 6 2.68 12.96 -25.44
N LYS A 7 3.23 12.60 -24.26
CA LYS A 7 4.51 11.89 -24.13
C LYS A 7 4.36 10.39 -23.87
N VAL A 8 3.14 9.85 -24.02
CA VAL A 8 2.90 8.42 -23.83
C VAL A 8 3.14 7.68 -25.13
N GLU A 9 3.83 6.56 -25.04
CA GLU A 9 4.24 5.76 -26.19
C GLU A 9 3.63 4.37 -26.14
N PHE A 10 2.96 3.96 -27.20
CA PHE A 10 2.39 2.63 -27.35
C PHE A 10 3.37 1.71 -28.09
N SER A 11 3.45 0.46 -27.64
CA SER A 11 4.06 -0.61 -28.41
C SER A 11 3.01 -1.30 -29.32
N PRO A 12 3.41 -2.02 -30.40
CA PRO A 12 2.47 -2.82 -31.19
C PRO A 12 1.69 -3.81 -30.35
N LYS A 13 2.29 -4.32 -29.26
CA LYS A 13 1.63 -5.22 -28.30
C LYS A 13 0.58 -4.50 -27.44
N ASP A 14 0.81 -3.25 -27.09
CA ASP A 14 -0.19 -2.47 -26.33
C ASP A 14 -1.42 -2.19 -27.20
N ILE A 15 -1.22 -1.90 -28.48
CA ILE A 15 -2.30 -1.69 -29.46
C ILE A 15 -3.12 -2.98 -29.62
N ARG A 16 -2.47 -4.11 -29.90
CA ARG A 16 -3.15 -5.42 -30.03
C ARG A 16 -3.91 -5.86 -28.78
N ASN A 17 -3.44 -5.45 -27.61
CA ASN A 17 -4.11 -5.74 -26.34
C ASN A 17 -5.11 -4.64 -25.94
N GLU A 18 -5.42 -3.70 -26.82
CA GLU A 18 -6.39 -2.62 -26.61
C GLU A 18 -6.17 -1.89 -25.28
N ILE A 19 -4.91 -1.54 -24.98
CA ILE A 19 -4.60 -0.80 -23.75
C ILE A 19 -5.28 0.56 -23.80
N LYS A 20 -6.07 0.85 -22.76
CA LYS A 20 -6.72 2.14 -22.56
C LYS A 20 -5.94 2.95 -21.52
N LEU A 21 -5.98 4.26 -21.64
CA LEU A 21 -5.35 5.15 -20.66
C LEU A 21 -6.38 6.14 -20.11
N PRO A 22 -6.42 6.35 -18.79
CA PRO A 22 -7.26 7.39 -18.19
C PRO A 22 -6.85 8.77 -18.71
N THR A 23 -7.83 9.58 -19.12
CA THR A 23 -7.63 10.97 -19.58
C THR A 23 -7.82 12.00 -18.45
N LYS A 24 -8.36 11.55 -17.30
CA LYS A 24 -8.63 12.38 -16.13
C LYS A 24 -8.15 11.68 -14.86
N LEU A 25 -7.74 12.46 -13.87
CA LEU A 25 -7.43 11.95 -12.54
C LEU A 25 -8.74 11.57 -11.83
N THR A 26 -8.88 10.28 -11.54
CA THR A 26 -10.02 9.68 -10.82
C THR A 26 -9.58 9.16 -9.46
N SER A 27 -10.54 8.85 -8.58
CA SER A 27 -10.26 8.21 -7.29
C SER A 27 -9.51 6.88 -7.42
N ASP A 28 -9.91 6.04 -8.40
CA ASP A 28 -9.24 4.75 -8.65
C ASP A 28 -7.81 4.95 -9.13
N LEU A 29 -7.57 5.96 -10.00
CA LEU A 29 -6.21 6.26 -10.46
C LEU A 29 -5.35 6.82 -9.32
N ALA A 30 -5.90 7.70 -8.48
CA ALA A 30 -5.20 8.22 -7.31
C ALA A 30 -4.84 7.09 -6.32
N TYR A 31 -5.78 6.18 -6.07
CA TYR A 31 -5.54 5.00 -5.25
C TYR A 31 -4.41 4.12 -5.83
N LEU A 32 -4.43 3.86 -7.14
CA LEU A 32 -3.36 3.12 -7.82
C LEU A 32 -2.01 3.84 -7.75
N MET A 33 -1.99 5.17 -7.82
CA MET A 33 -0.74 5.96 -7.66
C MET A 33 -0.17 5.77 -6.24
N GLY A 34 -1.01 5.76 -5.21
CA GLY A 34 -0.61 5.46 -3.84
C GLY A 34 -0.02 4.05 -3.70
N LEU A 35 -0.73 3.03 -4.22
CA LEU A 35 -0.22 1.65 -4.27
C LEU A 35 1.14 1.56 -4.98
N HIS A 36 1.30 2.29 -6.08
CA HIS A 36 2.54 2.22 -6.86
C HIS A 36 3.72 2.88 -6.14
N LEU A 37 3.51 3.96 -5.42
CA LEU A 37 4.56 4.57 -4.60
C LEU A 37 4.96 3.69 -3.42
N GLY A 38 4.07 2.86 -2.91
CA GLY A 38 4.41 1.82 -1.94
C GLY A 38 5.06 0.60 -2.60
N ASP A 39 4.33 -0.45 -2.86
CA ASP A 39 4.83 -1.75 -3.33
C ASP A 39 5.07 -1.84 -4.84
N GLY A 40 4.68 -0.82 -5.61
CA GLY A 40 4.87 -0.82 -7.06
C GLY A 40 6.33 -0.65 -7.45
N SER A 41 6.71 -1.27 -8.56
CA SER A 41 8.02 -1.10 -9.18
C SER A 41 7.84 -1.04 -10.70
N MET A 42 8.56 -0.14 -11.36
CA MET A 42 8.64 -0.10 -12.81
C MET A 42 10.07 0.08 -13.27
N ASN A 43 10.44 -0.71 -14.27
CA ASN A 43 11.81 -0.76 -14.78
C ASN A 43 11.81 -0.94 -16.30
N MET A 44 12.82 -0.38 -16.94
CA MET A 44 13.16 -0.63 -18.34
C MET A 44 14.47 -1.42 -18.40
N TYR A 45 14.41 -2.62 -18.93
CA TYR A 45 15.61 -3.44 -19.11
C TYR A 45 16.02 -3.43 -20.59
N LYS A 46 17.22 -2.93 -20.88
CA LYS A 46 17.82 -2.98 -22.20
C LYS A 46 18.37 -4.39 -22.45
N ARG A 47 17.74 -5.13 -23.37
CA ARG A 47 18.18 -6.43 -23.88
C ARG A 47 18.23 -6.33 -25.41
N LYS A 48 18.03 -7.43 -26.15
CA LYS A 48 17.80 -7.37 -27.61
C LYS A 48 16.63 -6.42 -27.96
N THR A 49 15.61 -6.38 -27.08
CA THR A 49 14.51 -5.41 -27.11
C THR A 49 14.37 -4.79 -25.72
N ILE A 50 13.75 -3.60 -25.63
CA ILE A 50 13.49 -2.95 -24.36
C ILE A 50 12.29 -3.62 -23.67
N ASP A 51 12.49 -4.12 -22.46
CA ASP A 51 11.45 -4.74 -21.62
C ASP A 51 10.88 -3.70 -20.63
N TYR A 52 9.59 -3.39 -20.76
CA TYR A 52 8.85 -2.40 -19.95
C TYR A 52 8.08 -3.12 -18.85
N LEU A 53 8.75 -3.44 -17.75
CA LEU A 53 8.19 -4.23 -16.65
C LEU A 53 7.56 -3.35 -15.57
N ILE A 54 6.34 -3.68 -15.17
CA ILE A 54 5.67 -3.14 -13.99
C ILE A 54 5.31 -4.31 -13.08
N SER A 55 5.57 -4.18 -11.77
CA SER A 55 5.27 -5.24 -10.81
C SER A 55 4.94 -4.70 -9.43
N TYR A 56 4.20 -5.53 -8.67
CA TYR A 56 3.82 -5.34 -7.28
C TYR A 56 4.17 -6.61 -6.52
N THR A 57 4.87 -6.48 -5.41
CA THR A 57 5.30 -7.64 -4.59
C THR A 57 4.61 -7.56 -3.24
N GLY A 58 4.19 -8.71 -2.71
CA GLY A 58 3.52 -8.79 -1.43
C GLY A 58 3.82 -10.11 -0.72
N HIS A 59 3.26 -10.27 0.49
CA HIS A 59 3.34 -11.48 1.29
C HIS A 59 2.30 -12.50 0.83
N LEU A 60 2.72 -13.76 0.58
CA LEU A 60 1.87 -14.80 -0.02
C LEU A 60 0.57 -15.03 0.76
N ILE A 61 0.65 -15.19 2.09
CA ILE A 61 -0.51 -15.55 2.90
C ILE A 61 -1.42 -14.33 3.13
N ASP A 62 -0.83 -13.19 3.52
CA ASP A 62 -1.62 -12.03 3.96
C ASP A 62 -2.14 -11.15 2.82
N GLU A 63 -1.54 -11.23 1.61
CA GLU A 63 -1.80 -10.26 0.54
C GLU A 63 -2.24 -10.89 -0.79
N GLU A 64 -2.35 -12.24 -0.89
CA GLU A 64 -2.82 -12.90 -2.11
C GLU A 64 -4.20 -12.39 -2.54
N GLU A 65 -5.14 -12.33 -1.60
CA GLU A 65 -6.49 -11.85 -1.88
C GLU A 65 -6.50 -10.37 -2.31
N PHE A 66 -5.67 -9.54 -1.70
CA PHE A 66 -5.51 -8.13 -2.06
C PHE A 66 -4.99 -7.98 -3.49
N HIS A 67 -3.97 -8.77 -3.87
CA HIS A 67 -3.46 -8.78 -5.23
C HIS A 67 -4.50 -9.25 -6.25
N MET A 68 -5.24 -10.32 -5.92
CA MET A 68 -6.25 -10.89 -6.81
C MET A 68 -7.45 -9.98 -6.99
N LYS A 69 -8.03 -9.47 -5.90
CA LYS A 69 -9.29 -8.74 -5.93
C LYS A 69 -9.13 -7.24 -6.16
N ILE A 70 -8.01 -6.64 -5.72
CA ILE A 70 -7.81 -5.20 -5.81
C ILE A 70 -6.84 -4.84 -6.93
N ILE A 71 -5.57 -5.25 -6.85
CA ILE A 71 -4.55 -4.80 -7.81
C ILE A 71 -4.91 -5.22 -9.23
N ARG A 72 -5.23 -6.50 -9.45
CA ARG A 72 -5.56 -7.03 -10.78
C ARG A 72 -6.82 -6.41 -11.36
N THR A 73 -7.84 -6.21 -10.53
CA THR A 73 -9.10 -5.57 -10.92
C THR A 73 -8.91 -4.12 -11.33
N LEU A 74 -8.08 -3.36 -10.60
CA LEU A 74 -7.73 -1.98 -10.96
C LEU A 74 -7.05 -1.89 -12.32
N PHE A 75 -6.07 -2.76 -12.60
CA PHE A 75 -5.41 -2.76 -13.90
C PHE A 75 -6.35 -3.15 -15.05
N LYS A 76 -7.26 -4.10 -14.83
CA LYS A 76 -8.28 -4.44 -15.81
C LYS A 76 -9.23 -3.28 -16.04
N LYS A 77 -9.71 -2.62 -14.96
CA LYS A 77 -10.66 -1.50 -15.01
C LYS A 77 -10.07 -0.26 -15.69
N LEU A 78 -8.87 0.16 -15.24
CA LEU A 78 -8.27 1.43 -15.66
C LEU A 78 -7.59 1.34 -17.03
N PHE A 79 -7.04 0.17 -17.38
CA PHE A 79 -6.15 0.04 -18.56
C PHE A 79 -6.56 -1.08 -19.51
N ASN A 80 -7.64 -1.81 -19.26
CA ASN A 80 -7.95 -3.06 -19.96
C ASN A 80 -6.79 -4.07 -19.91
N LYS A 81 -5.95 -4.01 -18.84
CA LYS A 81 -4.75 -4.83 -18.74
C LYS A 81 -4.96 -6.08 -17.92
N LYS A 82 -4.76 -7.25 -18.55
CA LYS A 82 -4.59 -8.53 -17.83
C LYS A 82 -3.19 -8.59 -17.22
N THR A 83 -3.10 -8.93 -15.94
CA THR A 83 -1.85 -9.09 -15.19
C THR A 83 -1.56 -10.56 -14.93
N LYS A 84 -0.29 -10.90 -14.72
CA LYS A 84 0.15 -12.24 -14.28
C LYS A 84 0.41 -12.22 -12.79
N LEU A 85 0.15 -13.33 -12.10
CA LEU A 85 0.49 -13.57 -10.71
C LEU A 85 1.47 -14.73 -10.62
N ILE A 86 2.56 -14.54 -9.89
CA ILE A 86 3.50 -15.59 -9.52
C ILE A 86 3.48 -15.73 -8.01
N LEU A 87 3.36 -16.96 -7.53
CA LEU A 87 3.43 -17.32 -6.11
C LEU A 87 4.77 -18.03 -5.88
N ASP A 88 5.60 -17.48 -5.02
CA ASP A 88 6.85 -18.11 -4.60
C ASP A 88 6.57 -18.96 -3.35
N LYS A 89 6.42 -20.27 -3.56
CA LYS A 89 6.13 -21.26 -2.51
C LYS A 89 7.37 -22.06 -2.09
N ARG A 90 8.58 -21.63 -2.47
CA ARG A 90 9.80 -22.29 -2.05
C ARG A 90 9.93 -22.26 -0.52
N LYS A 91 10.58 -23.28 0.05
CA LYS A 91 10.86 -23.33 1.50
C LYS A 91 11.56 -22.03 1.94
N ASN A 92 11.06 -21.43 3.00
CA ASN A 92 11.50 -20.12 3.52
C ASN A 92 11.21 -18.89 2.65
N HIS A 93 10.41 -19.02 1.59
CA HIS A 93 9.93 -17.91 0.78
C HIS A 93 8.41 -17.83 0.88
N SER A 94 7.90 -16.65 1.20
CA SER A 94 6.45 -16.39 1.30
C SER A 94 6.13 -15.09 0.55
N SER A 95 6.48 -15.06 -0.74
CA SER A 95 6.24 -13.88 -1.56
C SER A 95 5.34 -14.18 -2.75
N LEU A 96 4.62 -13.18 -3.18
CA LEU A 96 3.87 -13.19 -4.43
C LEU A 96 4.19 -11.95 -5.24
N LYS A 97 3.99 -12.04 -6.55
CA LYS A 97 4.27 -10.93 -7.47
C LYS A 97 3.21 -10.84 -8.54
N THR A 98 2.46 -9.73 -8.55
CA THR A 98 1.63 -9.34 -9.70
C THR A 98 2.49 -8.53 -10.65
N TYR A 99 2.54 -8.91 -11.94
CA TYR A 99 3.35 -8.20 -12.93
C TYR A 99 2.74 -8.22 -14.32
N PHE A 100 3.21 -7.31 -15.15
CA PHE A 100 2.90 -7.25 -16.57
C PHE A 100 3.92 -6.37 -17.30
N ARG A 101 3.84 -6.41 -18.64
CA ARG A 101 4.67 -5.60 -19.54
C ARG A 101 3.76 -4.72 -20.38
N SER A 102 4.08 -3.41 -20.44
CA SER A 102 3.39 -2.43 -21.27
C SER A 102 4.21 -1.15 -21.37
N LYS A 103 4.57 -0.74 -22.59
CA LYS A 103 5.23 0.53 -22.85
C LYS A 103 4.27 1.69 -22.55
N ALA A 104 3.01 1.57 -22.99
CA ALA A 104 2.00 2.60 -22.78
C ALA A 104 1.76 2.90 -21.31
N ILE A 105 1.53 1.87 -20.46
CA ILE A 105 1.27 2.08 -19.03
C ILE A 105 2.52 2.60 -18.32
N LEU A 106 3.72 2.08 -18.64
CA LEU A 106 4.95 2.53 -18.00
C LEU A 106 5.25 4.00 -18.35
N THR A 107 5.16 4.38 -19.63
CA THR A 107 5.39 5.77 -20.03
C THR A 107 4.30 6.70 -19.49
N PHE A 108 3.05 6.26 -19.41
CA PHE A 108 1.97 6.97 -18.73
C PHE A 108 2.29 7.22 -17.24
N PHE A 109 2.71 6.19 -16.49
CA PHE A 109 3.09 6.35 -15.08
C PHE A 109 4.24 7.34 -14.92
N ASN A 110 5.28 7.20 -15.73
CA ASN A 110 6.46 8.05 -15.61
C ASN A 110 6.25 9.45 -16.17
N LYS A 111 5.72 9.59 -17.38
CA LYS A 111 5.63 10.88 -18.08
C LYS A 111 4.42 11.71 -17.68
N SER A 112 3.24 11.09 -17.56
CA SER A 112 1.99 11.80 -17.23
C SER A 112 1.77 11.91 -15.71
N LEU A 113 1.96 10.81 -14.95
CA LEU A 113 1.72 10.81 -13.51
C LEU A 113 2.95 11.17 -12.67
N LYS A 114 4.14 11.30 -13.28
CA LYS A 114 5.41 11.64 -12.61
C LYS A 114 5.81 10.63 -11.52
N LEU A 115 5.45 9.37 -11.69
CA LEU A 115 5.89 8.30 -10.82
C LEU A 115 7.34 7.89 -11.13
N PRO A 116 8.15 7.49 -10.14
CA PRO A 116 9.56 7.20 -10.32
C PRO A 116 9.79 5.93 -11.16
N LEU A 117 10.74 5.99 -12.07
CA LEU A 117 11.26 4.84 -12.82
C LEU A 117 12.50 4.31 -12.08
N GLY A 118 12.53 3.01 -11.78
CA GLY A 118 13.62 2.39 -11.04
C GLY A 118 13.56 2.66 -9.53
N SER A 119 14.62 3.21 -8.96
CA SER A 119 14.71 3.47 -7.53
C SER A 119 13.71 4.51 -7.04
N LYS A 120 13.07 4.26 -5.91
CA LYS A 120 12.16 5.18 -5.22
C LYS A 120 12.83 6.00 -4.13
N LYS A 121 14.16 5.90 -3.99
CA LYS A 121 14.91 6.70 -3.01
C LYS A 121 14.68 8.20 -3.27
N GLY A 122 14.27 8.93 -2.23
CA GLY A 122 13.95 10.35 -2.37
C GLY A 122 12.68 10.67 -3.18
N CYS A 123 11.79 9.70 -3.43
CA CYS A 123 10.56 9.93 -4.18
C CYS A 123 9.66 10.95 -3.49
N LYS A 124 8.81 11.61 -4.28
CA LYS A 124 7.86 12.64 -3.85
C LYS A 124 6.45 12.24 -4.23
N ILE A 125 5.47 12.72 -3.48
CA ILE A 125 4.07 12.65 -3.94
C ILE A 125 3.93 13.58 -5.14
N PRO A 126 3.38 13.11 -6.28
CA PRO A 126 3.21 13.94 -7.46
C PRO A 126 2.34 15.17 -7.19
N LYS A 127 2.73 16.33 -7.74
CA LYS A 127 1.99 17.61 -7.56
C LYS A 127 0.53 17.49 -7.97
N ILE A 128 0.20 16.65 -8.94
CA ILE A 128 -1.18 16.42 -9.38
C ILE A 128 -2.07 15.85 -8.26
N ILE A 129 -1.51 15.10 -7.31
CA ILE A 129 -2.21 14.64 -6.10
C ILE A 129 -2.29 15.76 -5.08
N LEU A 130 -1.16 16.43 -4.78
CA LEU A 130 -1.10 17.49 -3.76
C LEU A 130 -2.04 18.66 -4.08
N ASN A 131 -2.19 18.99 -5.37
CA ASN A 131 -3.04 20.08 -5.85
C ASN A 131 -4.50 19.63 -6.16
N SER A 132 -4.86 18.39 -5.86
CA SER A 132 -6.20 17.88 -6.10
C SER A 132 -7.15 18.17 -4.92
N ASN A 133 -8.44 17.89 -5.11
CA ASN A 133 -9.41 17.99 -4.04
C ASN A 133 -9.19 16.90 -2.96
N ILE A 134 -9.79 17.11 -1.81
CA ILE A 134 -9.64 16.24 -0.63
C ILE A 134 -10.04 14.78 -0.90
N LYS A 135 -11.04 14.54 -1.74
CA LYS A 135 -11.47 13.19 -2.12
C LYS A 135 -10.33 12.42 -2.81
N ILE A 136 -9.68 13.03 -3.79
CA ILE A 136 -8.54 12.43 -4.50
C ILE A 136 -7.36 12.16 -3.54
N LYS A 137 -7.05 13.11 -2.66
CA LYS A 137 -6.01 12.96 -1.63
C LYS A 137 -6.28 11.78 -0.70
N LYS A 138 -7.53 11.60 -0.25
CA LYS A 138 -7.94 10.46 0.60
C LYS A 138 -7.75 9.12 -0.13
N TYR A 139 -8.15 9.01 -1.39
CA TYR A 139 -7.95 7.78 -2.16
C TYR A 139 -6.47 7.49 -2.42
N PHE A 140 -5.66 8.51 -2.67
CA PHE A 140 -4.21 8.35 -2.78
C PHE A 140 -3.61 7.82 -1.46
N LEU A 141 -3.95 8.45 -0.33
CA LEU A 141 -3.50 8.00 1.00
C LEU A 141 -3.95 6.58 1.30
N LYS A 142 -5.18 6.21 0.94
CA LYS A 142 -5.67 4.84 1.09
C LYS A 142 -4.81 3.83 0.32
N GLY A 143 -4.46 4.12 -0.93
CA GLY A 143 -3.58 3.26 -1.72
C GLY A 143 -2.17 3.15 -1.15
N LEU A 144 -1.60 4.25 -0.70
CA LEU A 144 -0.30 4.27 -0.02
C LEU A 144 -0.36 3.51 1.31
N ALA A 145 -1.48 3.63 2.02
CA ALA A 145 -1.65 2.98 3.31
C ALA A 145 -1.81 1.47 3.22
N ASP A 146 -2.45 0.97 2.20
CA ASP A 146 -2.61 -0.47 1.98
C ASP A 146 -1.25 -1.19 1.79
N THR A 147 -0.18 -0.45 1.47
CA THR A 147 1.17 -0.96 1.19
C THR A 147 2.22 -0.54 2.23
N GLU A 148 2.22 0.72 2.64
CA GLU A 148 3.30 1.31 3.46
C GLU A 148 2.90 1.61 4.91
N PHE A 149 1.60 1.65 5.22
CA PHE A 149 1.17 1.83 6.59
C PHE A 149 0.98 0.49 7.29
N CYS A 150 1.19 0.49 8.59
CA CYS A 150 1.01 -0.69 9.43
C CYS A 150 0.00 -0.41 10.54
N LEU A 151 -1.17 -1.09 10.49
CA LEU A 151 -2.07 -1.14 11.63
C LEU A 151 -1.58 -2.20 12.61
N THR A 152 -1.31 -1.78 13.84
CA THR A 152 -0.90 -2.64 14.95
C THR A 152 -1.70 -2.32 16.20
N PHE A 153 -1.70 -3.25 17.15
CA PHE A 153 -2.25 -3.06 18.49
C PHE A 153 -1.16 -3.34 19.52
N LYS A 154 -1.01 -2.44 20.50
CA LYS A 154 0.03 -2.50 21.55
C LYS A 154 -0.58 -2.81 22.91
N LYS A 155 0.17 -3.44 23.80
CA LYS A 155 -0.30 -3.76 25.17
C LYS A 155 -0.50 -2.51 26.03
N ARG A 156 0.45 -1.62 26.05
CA ARG A 156 0.56 -0.47 26.97
C ARG A 156 0.31 -0.88 28.42
N TYR A 157 -0.84 -0.47 29.01
CA TYR A 157 -1.18 -0.69 30.44
C TYR A 157 -1.97 -1.98 30.69
N ARG A 158 -2.28 -2.77 29.63
CA ARG A 158 -3.03 -4.03 29.75
C ARG A 158 -2.21 -5.20 29.24
N GLN A 159 -2.52 -6.40 29.65
CA GLN A 159 -1.84 -7.62 29.17
C GLN A 159 -2.14 -7.93 27.71
N LYS A 160 -3.30 -7.52 27.19
CA LYS A 160 -3.74 -7.75 25.81
C LYS A 160 -3.41 -6.57 24.89
N HIS A 161 -3.23 -6.84 23.60
CA HIS A 161 -2.90 -5.84 22.57
C HIS A 161 -4.15 -5.08 22.11
N TYR A 162 -4.53 -4.04 22.82
CA TYR A 162 -5.77 -3.27 22.62
C TYR A 162 -5.55 -1.88 22.02
N TYR A 163 -4.38 -1.28 22.26
CA TYR A 163 -4.11 0.12 21.92
C TYR A 163 -3.67 0.23 20.48
N SER A 164 -4.50 0.87 19.65
CA SER A 164 -4.27 1.01 18.22
C SER A 164 -3.13 1.97 17.88
N ALA A 165 -2.35 1.63 16.88
CA ALA A 165 -1.36 2.47 16.25
C ALA A 165 -1.36 2.21 14.74
N ILE A 166 -1.42 3.28 13.94
CA ILE A 166 -1.23 3.23 12.49
C ILE A 166 0.06 3.97 12.21
N THR A 167 1.08 3.25 11.75
CA THR A 167 2.43 3.77 11.56
C THR A 167 2.80 3.78 10.09
N PHE A 168 3.39 4.88 9.63
CA PHE A 168 4.04 5.01 8.32
C PHE A 168 5.53 5.24 8.53
N ALA A 169 6.37 4.60 7.70
CA ALA A 169 7.82 4.77 7.74
C ALA A 169 8.41 4.88 6.33
N THR A 170 9.36 5.79 6.12
CA THR A 170 10.00 5.99 4.81
C THR A 170 11.41 6.58 4.96
N GLU A 171 12.30 6.22 4.03
CA GLU A 171 13.61 6.87 3.90
C GLU A 171 13.51 8.25 3.22
N SER A 172 12.42 8.53 2.48
CA SER A 172 12.24 9.80 1.77
C SER A 172 11.72 10.90 2.70
N GLU A 173 12.52 11.92 2.96
CA GLU A 173 12.08 13.12 3.71
C GLU A 173 10.95 13.87 2.99
N PHE A 174 10.97 13.90 1.66
CA PHE A 174 9.91 14.55 0.87
C PHE A 174 8.57 13.81 0.97
N MET A 175 8.60 12.48 0.90
CA MET A 175 7.40 11.65 1.06
C MET A 175 6.85 11.83 2.48
N HIS A 176 7.71 11.74 3.49
CA HIS A 176 7.35 11.94 4.89
C HIS A 176 6.67 13.29 5.11
N LYS A 177 7.30 14.39 4.66
CA LYS A 177 6.72 15.75 4.79
C LYS A 177 5.33 15.80 4.15
N SER A 178 5.19 15.33 2.92
CA SER A 178 3.92 15.36 2.19
C SER A 178 2.84 14.52 2.87
N VAL A 179 3.17 13.35 3.44
CA VAL A 179 2.23 12.50 4.18
C VAL A 179 1.80 13.21 5.48
N VAL A 180 2.74 13.82 6.22
CA VAL A 180 2.42 14.62 7.41
C VAL A 180 1.46 15.76 7.08
N ASP A 181 1.72 16.51 6.00
CA ASP A 181 0.89 17.62 5.59
C ASP A 181 -0.53 17.15 5.21
N LEU A 182 -0.65 16.05 4.45
CA LEU A 182 -1.95 15.46 4.09
C LEU A 182 -2.73 14.95 5.31
N LEU A 183 -2.06 14.32 6.27
CA LEU A 183 -2.71 13.83 7.49
C LEU A 183 -3.18 14.97 8.38
N LYS A 184 -2.41 16.06 8.47
CA LYS A 184 -2.83 17.29 9.18
C LYS A 184 -4.02 17.97 8.52
N GLU A 185 -4.05 18.04 7.18
CA GLU A 185 -5.20 18.56 6.41
C GLU A 185 -6.49 17.73 6.68
N LEU A 186 -6.34 16.46 7.05
CA LEU A 186 -7.43 15.56 7.45
C LEU A 186 -7.67 15.52 8.96
N HIS A 187 -7.06 16.43 9.72
CA HIS A 187 -7.21 16.62 11.18
C HIS A 187 -6.77 15.43 12.03
N PHE A 188 -5.81 14.62 11.56
CA PHE A 188 -5.23 13.56 12.38
C PHE A 188 -4.28 14.13 13.44
N GLY A 189 -4.42 13.67 14.69
CA GLY A 189 -3.42 13.84 15.73
C GLY A 189 -2.25 12.89 15.48
N LEU A 190 -1.08 13.41 15.16
CA LEU A 190 0.06 12.59 14.78
C LEU A 190 1.31 12.90 15.61
N TYR A 191 2.12 11.85 15.81
CA TYR A 191 3.49 11.96 16.27
C TYR A 191 4.43 11.67 15.10
N SER A 192 5.47 12.48 14.92
CA SER A 192 6.35 12.36 13.77
C SER A 192 7.81 12.48 14.19
N LEU A 193 8.62 11.52 13.76
CA LEU A 193 10.07 11.53 13.94
C LEU A 193 10.76 11.63 12.58
N LYS A 194 11.77 12.50 12.52
CA LYS A 194 12.66 12.61 11.36
C LYS A 194 14.02 12.05 11.68
N ASN A 195 14.64 11.44 10.67
CA ASN A 195 16.03 11.00 10.75
C ASN A 195 16.31 10.02 11.89
N TYR A 196 15.30 9.23 12.28
CA TYR A 196 15.47 8.16 13.26
C TYR A 196 16.43 7.11 12.72
N ILE A 197 17.44 6.78 13.50
CA ILE A 197 18.44 5.79 13.14
C ILE A 197 17.96 4.42 13.64
N THR A 198 17.86 3.46 12.72
CA THR A 198 17.57 2.06 13.04
C THR A 198 18.58 1.15 12.36
N TYR A 199 18.67 -0.10 12.82
CA TYR A 199 19.53 -1.10 12.24
C TYR A 199 18.70 -2.26 11.69
N ARG A 200 18.91 -2.62 10.43
CA ARG A 200 18.24 -3.76 9.80
C ARG A 200 19.29 -4.65 9.13
N LYS A 201 19.37 -5.91 9.57
CA LYS A 201 20.40 -6.87 9.09
C LYS A 201 21.81 -6.27 9.13
N GLY A 202 22.20 -5.63 10.25
CA GLY A 202 23.49 -4.99 10.45
C GLY A 202 23.72 -3.67 9.69
N LYS A 203 22.79 -3.24 8.84
CA LYS A 203 22.91 -1.98 8.10
C LYS A 203 22.22 -0.85 8.86
N LYS A 204 22.91 0.27 9.04
CA LYS A 204 22.36 1.52 9.59
C LYS A 204 21.43 2.15 8.55
N LEU A 205 20.18 2.38 8.96
CA LEU A 205 19.16 3.02 8.14
C LEU A 205 18.69 4.30 8.83
N LYS A 206 18.46 5.34 8.03
CA LYS A 206 17.89 6.60 8.47
C LYS A 206 16.46 6.66 7.94
N ILE A 207 15.49 6.60 8.83
CA ILE A 207 14.06 6.56 8.48
C ILE A 207 13.30 7.72 9.11
N ASN A 208 12.20 8.10 8.48
CA ASN A 208 11.25 9.08 8.99
C ASN A 208 9.94 8.34 9.29
N THR A 209 9.32 8.59 10.44
CA THR A 209 8.09 7.90 10.86
C THR A 209 6.97 8.86 11.17
N VAL A 210 5.75 8.38 11.00
CA VAL A 210 4.52 9.04 11.43
C VAL A 210 3.68 8.01 12.16
N ASP A 211 3.25 8.31 13.37
CA ASP A 211 2.40 7.46 14.20
C ASP A 211 1.06 8.15 14.49
N LEU A 212 -0.03 7.48 14.15
CA LEU A 212 -1.39 7.83 14.50
C LEU A 212 -1.83 6.89 15.62
N ASN A 213 -1.76 7.36 16.86
CA ASN A 213 -1.99 6.57 18.05
C ASN A 213 -3.39 6.76 18.63
N GLY A 214 -3.97 5.67 19.16
CA GLY A 214 -5.18 5.70 19.97
C GLY A 214 -6.49 5.61 19.19
N LEU A 215 -7.58 5.49 19.93
CA LEU A 215 -8.92 5.19 19.41
C LEU A 215 -9.47 6.31 18.53
N SER A 216 -9.24 7.57 18.90
CA SER A 216 -9.72 8.73 18.12
C SER A 216 -9.14 8.74 16.70
N ASN A 217 -7.84 8.50 16.56
CA ASN A 217 -7.18 8.37 15.26
C ASN A 217 -7.66 7.13 14.48
N LEU A 218 -7.86 6.00 15.17
CA LEU A 218 -8.37 4.79 14.52
C LEU A 218 -9.77 5.01 13.93
N ASN A 219 -10.67 5.61 14.72
CA ASN A 219 -12.03 5.91 14.26
C ASN A 219 -12.03 6.92 13.10
N LEU A 220 -11.25 7.99 13.22
CA LEU A 220 -11.09 8.97 12.15
C LEU A 220 -10.52 8.34 10.88
N TRP A 221 -9.52 7.43 11.03
CA TRP A 221 -8.94 6.71 9.91
C TRP A 221 -9.98 5.91 9.13
N PHE A 222 -10.78 5.10 9.81
CA PHE A 222 -11.80 4.29 9.15
C PHE A 222 -12.96 5.11 8.59
N LYS A 223 -13.25 6.27 9.16
CA LYS A 223 -14.24 7.24 8.64
C LYS A 223 -13.74 7.93 7.36
N GLU A 224 -12.50 8.37 7.34
CA GLU A 224 -11.98 9.28 6.30
C GLU A 224 -11.22 8.58 5.18
N ILE A 225 -10.44 7.53 5.51
CA ILE A 225 -9.53 6.85 4.58
C ILE A 225 -9.84 5.35 4.49
N GLY A 226 -9.72 4.64 5.58
CA GLY A 226 -9.87 3.19 5.67
C GLY A 226 -8.75 2.42 4.98
N PHE A 227 -8.93 1.10 4.86
CA PHE A 227 -8.08 0.18 4.13
C PHE A 227 -8.90 -0.64 3.15
N ASN A 228 -8.28 -1.12 2.06
CA ASN A 228 -8.78 -2.21 1.22
C ASN A 228 -7.96 -3.50 1.43
N SER A 229 -6.76 -3.37 2.01
CA SER A 229 -5.90 -4.50 2.33
C SER A 229 -6.55 -5.40 3.39
N THR A 230 -6.79 -6.67 3.01
CA THR A 230 -7.40 -7.69 3.89
C THR A 230 -6.57 -7.95 5.14
N LYS A 231 -5.25 -7.75 5.06
CA LYS A 231 -4.32 -7.80 6.18
C LYS A 231 -4.70 -6.80 7.29
N HIS A 232 -4.99 -5.55 6.94
CA HIS A 232 -5.39 -4.52 7.89
C HIS A 232 -6.85 -4.64 8.31
N LEU A 233 -7.74 -4.95 7.36
CA LEU A 233 -9.16 -5.13 7.63
C LEU A 233 -9.43 -6.25 8.64
N THR A 234 -8.77 -7.40 8.50
CA THR A 234 -8.96 -8.51 9.46
C THR A 234 -8.41 -8.19 10.85
N LYS A 235 -7.30 -7.45 10.97
CA LYS A 235 -6.81 -6.95 12.27
C LYS A 235 -7.85 -6.05 12.93
N TYR A 236 -8.40 -5.10 12.17
CA TYR A 236 -9.44 -4.20 12.67
C TYR A 236 -10.71 -4.95 13.09
N GLN A 237 -11.16 -5.92 12.28
CA GLN A 237 -12.35 -6.73 12.58
C GLN A 237 -12.19 -7.54 13.87
N VAL A 238 -11.02 -8.17 14.08
CA VAL A 238 -10.71 -8.90 15.33
C VAL A 238 -10.75 -7.92 16.51
N TRP A 239 -10.06 -6.79 16.41
CA TRP A 239 -10.06 -5.79 17.46
C TRP A 239 -11.48 -5.23 17.73
N LYS A 240 -12.26 -4.96 16.70
CA LYS A 240 -13.64 -4.45 16.84
C LYS A 240 -14.55 -5.45 17.57
N LYS A 241 -14.37 -6.75 17.30
CA LYS A 241 -15.18 -7.81 17.91
C LYS A 241 -14.79 -8.10 19.37
N PHE A 242 -13.49 -8.11 19.67
CA PHE A 242 -12.97 -8.59 20.95
C PHE A 242 -12.35 -7.49 21.84
N GLY A 243 -12.17 -6.26 21.33
CA GLY A 243 -11.49 -5.16 22.02
C GLY A 243 -9.95 -5.23 21.96
N PHE A 244 -9.38 -6.31 21.39
CA PHE A 244 -7.94 -6.49 21.21
C PHE A 244 -7.65 -7.38 20.00
N CYS A 245 -6.40 -7.35 19.50
CA CYS A 245 -5.97 -8.21 18.42
C CYS A 245 -4.57 -8.76 18.73
N PRO A 246 -4.37 -10.09 18.76
CA PRO A 246 -3.06 -10.67 19.00
C PRO A 246 -2.04 -10.23 17.97
N PRO A 247 -0.77 -9.97 18.38
CA PRO A 247 0.31 -9.68 17.44
C PRO A 247 0.64 -10.93 16.61
N ASP A 248 1.46 -10.78 15.61
CA ASP A 248 2.08 -11.84 14.78
C ASP A 248 1.11 -12.88 14.20
N THR A 249 -0.19 -12.56 14.16
CA THR A 249 -1.21 -13.39 13.51
C THR A 249 -1.31 -13.07 12.02
N ASN A 250 -1.44 -14.11 11.19
CA ASN A 250 -1.73 -14.00 9.76
C ASN A 250 -3.24 -13.92 9.47
N ILE A 251 -3.61 -13.71 8.20
CA ILE A 251 -5.02 -13.55 7.80
C ILE A 251 -5.86 -14.81 8.06
N ILE A 252 -5.27 -16.01 7.94
CA ILE A 252 -5.98 -17.28 8.15
C ILE A 252 -6.33 -17.43 9.63
N GLU A 253 -5.37 -17.18 10.52
CA GLU A 253 -5.56 -17.22 11.97
C GLU A 253 -6.61 -16.20 12.41
N ARG A 254 -6.52 -14.96 11.94
CA ARG A 254 -7.52 -13.92 12.25
C ARG A 254 -8.93 -14.29 11.78
N ARG A 255 -9.05 -14.92 10.61
CA ARG A 255 -10.34 -15.44 10.11
C ARG A 255 -10.87 -16.60 10.96
N ASN A 256 -10.00 -17.48 11.43
CA ASN A 256 -10.40 -18.56 12.34
C ASN A 256 -10.89 -18.01 13.69
N ILE A 257 -10.21 -17.00 14.25
CA ILE A 257 -10.66 -16.26 15.44
C ILE A 257 -12.04 -15.64 15.22
N LEU A 258 -12.23 -14.94 14.10
CA LEU A 258 -13.50 -14.27 13.78
C LEU A 258 -14.66 -15.26 13.62
N LYS A 259 -14.39 -16.47 13.13
CA LYS A 259 -15.36 -17.57 12.98
C LYS A 259 -15.56 -18.42 14.23
N GLY A 260 -14.84 -18.13 15.33
CA GLY A 260 -14.89 -18.91 16.56
C GLY A 260 -14.21 -20.28 16.48
N LYS A 261 -13.40 -20.55 15.44
CA LYS A 261 -12.65 -21.80 15.30
C LYS A 261 -11.39 -21.87 16.16
N THR A 262 -10.91 -20.72 16.62
CA THR A 262 -9.73 -20.57 17.47
C THR A 262 -10.07 -19.60 18.60
N ASP A 263 -9.84 -19.99 19.84
CA ASP A 263 -9.97 -19.06 20.97
C ASP A 263 -8.87 -18.02 20.91
N ILE A 264 -9.28 -16.76 20.91
CA ILE A 264 -8.35 -15.62 20.87
C ILE A 264 -7.46 -15.53 22.11
N ASN A 265 -7.90 -16.07 23.26
CA ASN A 265 -7.16 -16.04 24.51
C ASN A 265 -5.96 -17.01 24.50
N SER A 266 -6.00 -18.06 23.68
CA SER A 266 -4.88 -19.00 23.53
C SER A 266 -3.57 -18.32 23.11
N TYR A 267 -3.64 -17.20 22.38
CA TYR A 267 -2.46 -16.41 22.01
C TYR A 267 -1.79 -15.65 23.17
N TYR A 268 -2.38 -15.70 24.34
CA TYR A 268 -1.88 -15.04 25.56
C TYR A 268 -1.57 -16.04 26.69
N GLY A 269 -1.60 -17.35 26.40
CA GLY A 269 -1.43 -18.38 27.42
C GLY A 269 -2.58 -18.45 28.43
N LEU A 270 -3.70 -17.79 28.14
CA LEU A 270 -4.92 -17.82 28.93
C LEU A 270 -5.83 -18.89 28.31
N VAL A 271 -5.68 -20.13 28.79
CA VAL A 271 -6.61 -21.22 28.44
C VAL A 271 -7.84 -21.03 29.32
N ALA A 272 -9.03 -21.08 28.70
CA ALA A 272 -10.31 -21.04 29.41
C ALA A 272 -10.51 -22.31 30.23
#